data_a18797238db644d5f2a5b5f14987e4a8
#
_entry.id   a18797238db644d5f2a5b5f14987e4a8
#
_cell.length_a   1.000
_cell.length_b   1.000
_cell.length_c   1.000
_cell.angle_alpha   90.00
_cell.angle_beta   90.00
_cell.angle_gamma   90.00
#
_symmetry.space_group_name_H-M   'P 1'
#
loop_
_entity.id
_entity.type
_entity.pdbx_description
1 polymer ?
#
loop_
_entity_poly.entity_id
_entity_poly.type
_entity_poly.pdbx_seq_one_letter_code
_entity_poly.pdbx_strand_id
1 'polypeptide(L)'
;MEENGGGNLFELFCGMIEAFNPCMDDYLYVFDVQNDQYYISKKAMKRFALPSFQFTHVLDTHRKFVYEEDIEMLEADLEKVMSGEKLEHNLTYRWMSVDGEPIWINCRGRIIIGADGKPQFLVGCINEVGTKPIADNVSGLLESFAIKDAWNQQHNTMTNGFVLRIGIDNFKTINEKLGVEYGDFIIHEVANCILDCIHEGQMVFRVVADEFLIIDTAGGTVKDAKALYRKVRSGVDHLIRRDNYKAFFTISGGVISGETLGQVDYNELLKYTQFALSEAKARGKNQVYYFQVEDYEKFLRRRKILVELRKAVSNDFEGFDVFFQPIITR
;
A
#
# COMPACT_ATOMS: atom_id res chain seq x y z
N MET A 1 8.12 -51.40 -22.94
CA MET A 1 8.89 -50.36 -22.19
C MET A 1 8.16 -49.06 -22.36
N GLU A 2 7.13 -48.83 -21.53
CA GLU A 2 6.49 -47.52 -21.39
C GLU A 2 7.21 -46.83 -20.20
N GLU A 3 8.13 -45.95 -20.55
CA GLU A 3 8.81 -45.11 -19.54
C GLU A 3 7.85 -44.05 -19.02
N ASN A 4 7.78 -43.98 -17.71
CA ASN A 4 7.11 -43.00 -16.86
C ASN A 4 7.25 -41.55 -17.37
N GLY A 5 6.37 -41.12 -18.27
CA GLY A 5 6.35 -39.73 -18.74
C GLY A 5 6.00 -38.69 -17.67
N GLY A 6 5.43 -39.10 -16.53
CA GLY A 6 5.02 -38.19 -15.45
C GLY A 6 6.14 -37.64 -14.59
N GLY A 7 7.16 -38.45 -14.27
CA GLY A 7 8.28 -38.01 -13.43
C GLY A 7 9.15 -36.94 -14.10
N ASN A 8 9.34 -37.03 -15.40
CA ASN A 8 10.11 -36.04 -16.15
C ASN A 8 9.41 -34.67 -16.25
N LEU A 9 8.07 -34.66 -16.33
CA LEU A 9 7.31 -33.42 -16.45
C LEU A 9 7.23 -32.66 -15.11
N PHE A 10 7.09 -33.37 -13.98
CA PHE A 10 7.13 -32.76 -12.66
C PHE A 10 8.48 -32.08 -12.38
N GLU A 11 9.59 -32.78 -12.67
CA GLU A 11 10.94 -32.21 -12.52
C GLU A 11 11.15 -31.00 -13.44
N LEU A 12 10.58 -31.02 -14.65
CA LEU A 12 10.61 -29.88 -15.56
C LEU A 12 9.91 -28.66 -14.94
N PHE A 13 8.70 -28.84 -14.36
CA PHE A 13 8.01 -27.76 -13.67
C PHE A 13 8.82 -27.24 -12.47
N CYS A 14 9.42 -28.11 -11.68
CA CYS A 14 10.30 -27.70 -10.57
C CYS A 14 11.48 -26.83 -11.07
N GLY A 15 12.12 -27.24 -12.16
CA GLY A 15 13.19 -26.47 -12.80
C GLY A 15 12.72 -25.11 -13.32
N MET A 16 11.54 -25.05 -13.95
CA MET A 16 10.95 -23.79 -14.41
C MET A 16 10.61 -22.86 -13.24
N ILE A 17 10.06 -23.37 -12.14
CA ILE A 17 9.77 -22.59 -10.93
C ILE A 17 11.03 -21.93 -10.39
N GLU A 18 12.13 -22.67 -10.28
CA GLU A 18 13.41 -22.11 -9.81
C GLU A 18 14.01 -21.11 -10.81
N ALA A 19 13.86 -21.32 -12.11
CA ALA A 19 14.33 -20.38 -13.13
C ALA A 19 13.59 -19.05 -13.09
N PHE A 20 12.26 -19.06 -12.82
CA PHE A 20 11.45 -17.86 -12.70
C PHE A 20 11.54 -17.20 -11.32
N ASN A 21 12.00 -17.92 -10.29
CA ASN A 21 12.03 -17.44 -8.92
C ASN A 21 12.73 -16.07 -8.72
N PRO A 22 13.86 -15.73 -9.40
CA PRO A 22 14.47 -14.40 -9.29
C PRO A 22 13.69 -13.27 -9.95
N CYS A 23 12.78 -13.61 -10.87
CA CYS A 23 12.04 -12.63 -11.69
C CYS A 23 10.61 -12.39 -11.18
N MET A 24 10.17 -13.12 -10.17
CA MET A 24 8.80 -13.08 -9.68
C MET A 24 8.75 -12.88 -8.18
N ASP A 25 7.82 -12.05 -7.73
CA ASP A 25 7.55 -11.86 -6.29
C ASP A 25 6.67 -12.97 -5.74
N ASP A 26 5.77 -13.54 -6.55
CA ASP A 26 4.88 -14.62 -6.16
C ASP A 26 5.62 -15.93 -5.92
N TYR A 27 5.09 -16.76 -5.02
CA TYR A 27 5.59 -18.09 -4.77
C TYR A 27 4.96 -19.07 -5.77
N LEU A 28 5.71 -19.50 -6.76
CA LEU A 28 5.24 -20.47 -7.75
C LEU A 28 5.20 -21.87 -7.17
N TYR A 29 4.21 -22.67 -7.57
CA TYR A 29 4.07 -24.05 -7.13
C TYR A 29 3.59 -24.97 -8.24
N VAL A 30 3.85 -26.26 -8.07
CA VAL A 30 3.25 -27.36 -8.81
C VAL A 30 2.82 -28.46 -7.84
N PHE A 31 1.62 -28.96 -8.01
CA PHE A 31 1.08 -30.12 -7.33
C PHE A 31 0.80 -31.22 -8.37
N ASP A 32 1.55 -32.32 -8.29
CA ASP A 32 1.27 -33.55 -9.04
C ASP A 32 0.15 -34.29 -8.31
N VAL A 33 -1.05 -34.19 -8.85
CA VAL A 33 -2.27 -34.74 -8.25
C VAL A 33 -2.26 -36.26 -8.30
N GLN A 34 -1.66 -36.86 -9.33
CA GLN A 34 -1.66 -38.31 -9.50
C GLN A 34 -0.63 -39.02 -8.59
N ASN A 35 0.51 -38.37 -8.33
CA ASN A 35 1.59 -38.91 -7.49
C ASN A 35 1.62 -38.31 -6.07
N ASP A 36 0.66 -37.45 -5.73
CA ASP A 36 0.56 -36.74 -4.44
C ASP A 36 1.87 -36.06 -4.03
N GLN A 37 2.47 -35.29 -4.98
CA GLN A 37 3.72 -34.57 -4.78
C GLN A 37 3.53 -33.08 -4.97
N TYR A 38 4.04 -32.30 -4.07
CA TYR A 38 3.97 -30.82 -4.10
C TYR A 38 5.36 -30.21 -4.12
N TYR A 39 5.55 -29.19 -4.92
CA TYR A 39 6.75 -28.38 -4.95
C TYR A 39 6.40 -26.89 -4.97
N ILE A 40 7.05 -26.10 -4.15
CA ILE A 40 6.94 -24.64 -4.11
C ILE A 40 8.30 -23.99 -4.18
N SER A 41 8.39 -22.80 -4.77
CA SER A 41 9.63 -22.03 -4.86
C SER A 41 10.33 -21.91 -3.50
N LYS A 42 11.62 -22.22 -3.42
CA LYS A 42 12.39 -22.32 -2.16
C LYS A 42 12.35 -21.08 -1.30
N LYS A 43 12.14 -19.90 -1.90
CA LYS A 43 12.01 -18.65 -1.15
C LYS A 43 10.83 -18.63 -0.17
N ALA A 44 9.79 -19.44 -0.41
CA ALA A 44 8.63 -19.57 0.48
C ALA A 44 9.02 -20.07 1.89
N MET A 45 10.08 -20.90 1.98
CA MET A 45 10.61 -21.41 3.26
C MET A 45 11.12 -20.33 4.22
N LYS A 46 11.48 -19.16 3.71
CA LYS A 46 11.93 -18.04 4.55
C LYS A 46 10.77 -17.27 5.16
N ARG A 47 9.59 -17.45 4.62
CA ARG A 47 8.41 -16.65 4.98
C ARG A 47 7.36 -17.44 5.73
N PHE A 48 7.10 -18.67 5.29
CA PHE A 48 6.03 -19.51 5.81
C PHE A 48 6.56 -20.71 6.59
N ALA A 49 5.81 -21.19 7.55
CA ALA A 49 6.15 -22.35 8.38
C ALA A 49 6.02 -23.69 7.63
N LEU A 50 6.51 -23.73 6.38
CA LEU A 50 6.50 -24.92 5.55
C LEU A 50 7.46 -25.97 6.11
N PRO A 51 7.11 -27.27 6.14
CA PRO A 51 8.03 -28.31 6.58
C PRO A 51 9.15 -28.56 5.58
N SER A 52 8.91 -28.36 4.27
CA SER A 52 9.85 -28.48 3.16
C SER A 52 9.31 -27.70 1.96
N PHE A 53 10.18 -27.37 0.99
CA PHE A 53 9.79 -26.85 -0.31
C PHE A 53 9.26 -27.95 -1.26
N GLN A 54 9.50 -29.21 -0.94
CA GLN A 54 8.95 -30.38 -1.64
C GLN A 54 8.45 -31.39 -0.58
N PHE A 55 7.23 -31.87 -0.77
CA PHE A 55 6.61 -32.84 0.13
C PHE A 55 5.55 -33.69 -0.58
N THR A 56 5.19 -34.79 0.06
CA THR A 56 4.09 -35.70 -0.27
C THR A 56 3.03 -35.64 0.82
N HIS A 57 1.92 -36.37 0.65
CA HIS A 57 0.76 -36.31 1.54
C HIS A 57 0.28 -34.88 1.68
N VAL A 58 -0.05 -34.29 0.49
CA VAL A 58 -0.23 -32.86 0.32
C VAL A 58 -1.28 -32.28 1.24
N LEU A 59 -2.46 -32.90 1.36
CA LEU A 59 -3.53 -32.42 2.24
C LEU A 59 -3.11 -32.48 3.72
N ASP A 60 -2.55 -33.61 4.16
CA ASP A 60 -2.10 -33.76 5.55
C ASP A 60 -0.94 -32.81 5.89
N THR A 61 -0.11 -32.51 4.90
CA THR A 61 1.01 -31.56 5.07
C THR A 61 0.51 -30.12 5.14
N HIS A 62 -0.51 -29.76 4.36
CA HIS A 62 -1.13 -28.42 4.42
C HIS A 62 -1.71 -28.12 5.82
N ARG A 63 -2.29 -29.10 6.50
CA ARG A 63 -2.79 -28.95 7.87
C ARG A 63 -1.74 -28.48 8.89
N LYS A 64 -0.45 -28.61 8.58
CA LYS A 64 0.64 -28.23 9.50
C LYS A 64 0.98 -26.74 9.45
N PHE A 65 0.65 -26.04 8.34
CA PHE A 65 0.99 -24.65 8.14
C PHE A 65 -0.17 -23.77 7.63
N VAL A 66 -1.29 -24.35 7.26
CA VAL A 66 -2.55 -23.61 7.02
C VAL A 66 -3.18 -23.26 8.37
N TYR A 67 -3.77 -22.09 8.48
CA TYR A 67 -4.50 -21.68 9.68
C TYR A 67 -5.71 -22.60 9.90
N GLU A 68 -5.90 -23.08 11.13
CA GLU A 68 -6.81 -24.19 11.46
C GLU A 68 -8.26 -23.96 10.96
N GLU A 69 -8.79 -22.75 11.11
CA GLU A 69 -10.15 -22.43 10.68
C GLU A 69 -10.34 -22.45 9.15
N ASP A 70 -9.26 -22.38 8.36
CA ASP A 70 -9.32 -22.28 6.90
C ASP A 70 -9.14 -23.67 6.21
N ILE A 71 -8.81 -24.70 6.97
CA ILE A 71 -8.47 -26.04 6.46
C ILE A 71 -9.66 -26.69 5.73
N GLU A 72 -10.85 -26.69 6.33
CA GLU A 72 -12.05 -27.32 5.73
C GLU A 72 -12.41 -26.68 4.38
N MET A 73 -12.29 -25.35 4.29
CA MET A 73 -12.55 -24.61 3.05
C MET A 73 -11.55 -24.96 1.97
N LEU A 74 -10.26 -25.09 2.32
CA LEU A 74 -9.19 -25.46 1.38
C LEU A 74 -9.39 -26.88 0.87
N GLU A 75 -9.66 -27.83 1.76
CA GLU A 75 -9.86 -29.23 1.40
C GLU A 75 -11.06 -29.40 0.45
N ALA A 76 -12.18 -28.77 0.75
CA ALA A 76 -13.36 -28.79 -0.09
C ALA A 76 -13.14 -28.20 -1.50
N ASP A 77 -12.31 -27.15 -1.63
CA ASP A 77 -11.96 -26.59 -2.93
C ASP A 77 -10.99 -27.51 -3.70
N LEU A 78 -9.97 -28.05 -3.02
CA LEU A 78 -9.00 -28.97 -3.64
C LEU A 78 -9.64 -30.28 -4.09
N GLU A 79 -10.62 -30.84 -3.35
CA GLU A 79 -11.37 -32.02 -3.79
C GLU A 79 -12.07 -31.81 -5.14
N LYS A 80 -12.70 -30.66 -5.34
CA LYS A 80 -13.34 -30.29 -6.63
C LYS A 80 -12.33 -30.13 -7.75
N VAL A 81 -11.18 -29.57 -7.45
CA VAL A 81 -10.09 -29.38 -8.42
C VAL A 81 -9.47 -30.73 -8.79
N MET A 82 -9.20 -31.59 -7.80
CA MET A 82 -8.60 -32.91 -8.01
C MET A 82 -9.55 -33.89 -8.72
N SER A 83 -10.87 -33.77 -8.50
CA SER A 83 -11.88 -34.55 -9.23
C SER A 83 -12.09 -34.09 -10.68
N GLY A 84 -11.60 -32.90 -11.03
CA GLY A 84 -11.82 -32.27 -12.34
C GLY A 84 -13.18 -31.58 -12.48
N GLU A 85 -13.96 -31.47 -11.39
CA GLU A 85 -15.20 -30.69 -11.37
C GLU A 85 -14.92 -29.21 -11.62
N LYS A 86 -13.76 -28.74 -11.14
CA LYS A 86 -13.29 -27.36 -11.28
C LYS A 86 -11.87 -27.36 -11.87
N LEU A 87 -11.63 -26.59 -12.92
CA LEU A 87 -10.33 -26.53 -13.59
C LEU A 87 -9.40 -25.47 -13.03
N GLU A 88 -9.89 -24.58 -12.20
CA GLU A 88 -9.14 -23.47 -11.61
C GLU A 88 -9.28 -23.48 -10.10
N HIS A 89 -8.14 -23.31 -9.41
CA HIS A 89 -8.07 -23.03 -7.99
C HIS A 89 -7.88 -21.53 -7.82
N ASN A 90 -8.72 -20.88 -7.04
CA ASN A 90 -8.56 -19.48 -6.67
C ASN A 90 -9.20 -19.27 -5.30
N LEU A 91 -8.36 -19.27 -4.27
CA LEU A 91 -8.82 -19.22 -2.90
C LEU A 91 -7.95 -18.27 -2.08
N THR A 92 -8.60 -17.50 -1.20
CA THR A 92 -7.92 -16.61 -0.25
C THR A 92 -8.07 -17.20 1.15
N TYR A 93 -6.96 -17.51 1.82
CA TYR A 93 -6.91 -18.12 3.14
C TYR A 93 -5.58 -17.83 3.83
N ARG A 94 -5.39 -18.32 5.05
CA ARG A 94 -4.23 -17.97 5.89
C ARG A 94 -3.21 -19.10 5.96
N TRP A 95 -1.93 -18.75 5.75
CA TRP A 95 -0.79 -19.60 6.10
C TRP A 95 -0.06 -19.06 7.31
N MET A 96 0.51 -19.95 8.12
CA MET A 96 1.33 -19.57 9.25
C MET A 96 2.71 -19.11 8.78
N SER A 97 3.17 -17.99 9.30
CA SER A 97 4.55 -17.50 9.07
C SER A 97 5.54 -18.30 9.92
N VAL A 98 6.83 -18.15 9.61
CA VAL A 98 7.91 -18.72 10.45
C VAL A 98 7.91 -18.18 11.88
N ASP A 99 7.32 -17.01 12.10
CA ASP A 99 7.18 -16.36 13.42
C ASP A 99 5.91 -16.77 14.16
N GLY A 100 5.09 -17.65 13.57
CA GLY A 100 3.84 -18.16 14.16
C GLY A 100 2.63 -17.24 13.96
N GLU A 101 2.73 -16.19 13.14
CA GLU A 101 1.62 -15.29 12.85
C GLU A 101 0.88 -15.71 11.55
N PRO A 102 -0.46 -15.63 11.51
CA PRO A 102 -1.22 -15.93 10.30
C PRO A 102 -1.05 -14.84 9.24
N ILE A 103 -0.76 -15.26 8.01
CA ILE A 103 -0.61 -14.39 6.83
C ILE A 103 -1.70 -14.72 5.83
N TRP A 104 -2.47 -13.72 5.42
CA TRP A 104 -3.41 -13.88 4.33
C TRP A 104 -2.68 -14.07 3.00
N ILE A 105 -3.01 -15.15 2.31
CA ILE A 105 -2.51 -15.45 0.96
C ILE A 105 -3.68 -15.62 0.00
N ASN A 106 -3.43 -15.35 -1.27
CA ASN A 106 -4.31 -15.77 -2.35
C ASN A 106 -3.57 -16.81 -3.19
N CYS A 107 -4.06 -18.04 -3.21
CA CYS A 107 -3.54 -19.14 -3.99
C CYS A 107 -4.35 -19.27 -5.26
N ARG A 108 -3.69 -19.22 -6.41
CA ARG A 108 -4.29 -19.35 -7.74
C ARG A 108 -3.56 -20.42 -8.52
N GLY A 109 -4.31 -21.28 -9.16
CA GLY A 109 -3.75 -22.33 -10.00
C GLY A 109 -4.71 -22.84 -11.05
N ARG A 110 -4.19 -23.56 -12.01
CA ARG A 110 -4.96 -24.21 -13.06
C ARG A 110 -4.54 -25.67 -13.21
N ILE A 111 -5.54 -26.52 -13.41
CA ILE A 111 -5.33 -27.94 -13.68
C ILE A 111 -4.83 -28.12 -15.12
N ILE A 112 -3.81 -28.95 -15.25
CA ILE A 112 -3.33 -29.51 -16.49
C ILE A 112 -3.87 -30.94 -16.56
N ILE A 113 -4.61 -31.22 -17.61
CA ILE A 113 -5.19 -32.56 -17.88
C ILE A 113 -4.13 -33.43 -18.51
N GLY A 114 -3.93 -34.63 -18.00
CA GLY A 114 -3.03 -35.63 -18.55
C GLY A 114 -3.57 -36.27 -19.86
N ALA A 115 -2.73 -37.07 -20.49
CA ALA A 115 -3.09 -37.79 -21.71
C ALA A 115 -4.24 -38.81 -21.51
N ASP A 116 -4.47 -39.23 -20.27
CA ASP A 116 -5.54 -40.09 -19.83
C ASP A 116 -6.90 -39.37 -19.63
N GLY A 117 -6.92 -38.05 -19.85
CA GLY A 117 -8.11 -37.21 -19.67
C GLY A 117 -8.38 -36.85 -18.18
N LYS A 118 -7.49 -37.16 -17.23
CA LYS A 118 -7.66 -36.87 -15.82
C LYS A 118 -6.79 -35.70 -15.39
N PRO A 119 -7.13 -35.03 -14.26
CA PRO A 119 -6.25 -34.06 -13.61
C PRO A 119 -4.88 -34.66 -13.33
N GLN A 120 -3.83 -34.02 -13.82
CA GLN A 120 -2.46 -34.47 -13.60
C GLN A 120 -1.65 -33.50 -12.76
N PHE A 121 -1.63 -32.23 -13.12
CA PHE A 121 -0.92 -31.20 -12.36
C PHE A 121 -1.81 -30.01 -12.06
N LEU A 122 -1.70 -29.48 -10.85
CA LEU A 122 -2.17 -28.14 -10.52
C LEU A 122 -0.95 -27.21 -10.45
N VAL A 123 -0.87 -26.26 -11.38
CA VAL A 123 0.24 -25.31 -11.48
C VAL A 123 -0.27 -23.92 -11.18
N GLY A 124 0.45 -23.18 -10.34
CA GLY A 124 -0.02 -21.87 -9.94
C GLY A 124 0.98 -21.01 -9.20
N CYS A 125 0.44 -19.97 -8.59
CA CYS A 125 1.18 -19.03 -7.78
C CYS A 125 0.40 -18.65 -6.51
N ILE A 126 1.16 -18.32 -5.48
CA ILE A 126 0.67 -17.83 -4.21
C ILE A 126 1.24 -16.43 -4.00
N ASN A 127 0.37 -15.48 -3.69
CA ASN A 127 0.77 -14.15 -3.29
C ASN A 127 0.21 -13.80 -1.91
N GLU A 128 0.97 -13.04 -1.13
CA GLU A 128 0.50 -12.50 0.14
C GLU A 128 -0.50 -11.37 -0.13
N VAL A 129 -1.64 -11.41 0.54
CA VAL A 129 -2.65 -10.35 0.44
C VAL A 129 -2.21 -9.18 1.31
N GLY A 130 -2.03 -8.01 0.70
CA GLY A 130 -1.66 -6.78 1.41
C GLY A 130 -0.16 -6.53 1.59
N THR A 131 0.74 -7.33 1.02
CA THR A 131 2.19 -7.18 1.18
C THR A 131 2.95 -6.72 -0.05
N LYS A 132 2.33 -6.65 -1.22
CA LYS A 132 3.00 -6.20 -2.44
C LYS A 132 2.99 -4.68 -2.58
N PRO A 133 4.13 -4.09 -2.99
CA PRO A 133 4.12 -2.77 -3.58
C PRO A 133 3.42 -2.86 -4.94
N ILE A 134 2.11 -2.80 -4.92
CA ILE A 134 1.33 -2.66 -6.13
C ILE A 134 1.36 -1.18 -6.47
N ALA A 135 1.77 -0.85 -7.69
CA ALA A 135 1.57 0.48 -8.21
C ALA A 135 0.06 0.74 -8.23
N ASP A 136 -0.34 1.89 -7.73
CA ASP A 136 -1.71 2.34 -7.81
C ASP A 136 -2.16 2.41 -9.28
N ASN A 137 -3.24 1.73 -9.61
CA ASN A 137 -3.70 1.56 -10.98
C ASN A 137 -4.11 2.87 -11.67
N VAL A 138 -4.39 3.92 -10.91
CA VAL A 138 -4.80 5.23 -11.42
C VAL A 138 -3.60 6.13 -11.66
N SER A 139 -2.72 6.24 -10.67
CA SER A 139 -1.55 7.13 -10.74
C SER A 139 -0.29 6.45 -11.28
N GLY A 140 -0.20 5.13 -11.25
CA GLY A 140 1.02 4.37 -11.55
C GLY A 140 2.11 4.45 -10.48
N LEU A 141 1.87 5.17 -9.37
CA LEU A 141 2.80 5.35 -8.26
C LEU A 141 2.71 4.22 -7.25
N LEU A 142 3.72 4.07 -6.40
CA LEU A 142 3.66 3.15 -5.28
C LEU A 142 2.53 3.53 -4.31
N GLU A 143 1.82 2.52 -3.80
CA GLU A 143 0.75 2.72 -2.83
C GLU A 143 1.24 3.01 -1.40
N SER A 144 0.32 3.44 -0.55
CA SER A 144 0.59 3.91 0.80
C SER A 144 1.28 2.90 1.71
N PHE A 145 1.07 1.60 1.54
CA PHE A 145 1.73 0.61 2.39
C PHE A 145 3.25 0.52 2.10
N ALA A 146 3.69 0.81 0.86
CA ALA A 146 5.11 0.88 0.54
C ALA A 146 5.83 2.04 1.26
N ILE A 147 5.11 3.06 1.71
CA ILE A 147 5.68 4.18 2.49
C ILE A 147 6.29 3.69 3.79
N LYS A 148 5.63 2.76 4.49
CA LYS A 148 6.10 2.23 5.77
C LYS A 148 7.45 1.54 5.65
N ASP A 149 7.60 0.71 4.62
CA ASP A 149 8.84 -0.02 4.37
C ASP A 149 9.96 0.92 3.94
N ALA A 150 9.67 1.85 3.02
CA ALA A 150 10.61 2.87 2.60
C ALA A 150 11.06 3.76 3.78
N TRP A 151 10.11 4.16 4.65
CA TRP A 151 10.40 4.96 5.84
C TRP A 151 11.27 4.19 6.84
N ASN A 152 10.91 2.97 7.19
CA ASN A 152 11.64 2.16 8.16
C ASN A 152 13.09 1.84 7.72
N GLN A 153 13.32 1.74 6.41
CA GLN A 153 14.66 1.51 5.87
C GLN A 153 15.55 2.76 5.93
N GLN A 154 14.97 3.95 5.88
CA GLN A 154 15.72 5.18 5.62
C GLN A 154 15.69 6.22 6.74
N HIS A 155 14.68 6.23 7.62
CA HIS A 155 14.49 7.31 8.60
C HIS A 155 15.66 7.45 9.60
N ASN A 156 16.32 6.36 9.98
CA ASN A 156 17.48 6.38 10.87
C ASN A 156 18.73 7.02 10.26
N THR A 157 18.75 7.20 8.95
CA THR A 157 19.85 7.83 8.19
C THR A 157 19.49 9.23 7.69
N MET A 158 18.22 9.64 7.83
CA MET A 158 17.75 10.95 7.40
C MET A 158 18.11 12.06 8.41
N THR A 159 19.37 12.47 8.43
CA THR A 159 19.77 13.72 9.08
C THR A 159 19.49 14.95 8.19
N ASN A 160 19.44 14.75 6.90
CA ASN A 160 19.12 15.75 5.87
C ASN A 160 18.04 15.18 4.94
N GLY A 161 17.32 16.04 4.22
CA GLY A 161 16.23 15.65 3.34
C GLY A 161 14.93 16.35 3.72
N PHE A 162 13.87 15.96 3.07
CA PHE A 162 12.52 16.47 3.39
C PHE A 162 11.45 15.45 3.03
N VAL A 163 10.26 15.65 3.59
CA VAL A 163 9.04 15.00 3.11
C VAL A 163 8.08 16.08 2.66
N LEU A 164 7.55 15.91 1.45
CA LEU A 164 6.56 16.80 0.86
C LEU A 164 5.28 16.02 0.56
N ARG A 165 4.17 16.38 1.22
CA ARG A 165 2.83 15.86 0.89
C ARG A 165 2.11 16.87 0.02
N ILE A 166 1.64 16.44 -1.15
CA ILE A 166 0.87 17.24 -2.12
C ILE A 166 -0.56 16.71 -2.16
N GLY A 167 -1.54 17.60 -2.22
CA GLY A 167 -2.94 17.23 -2.42
C GLY A 167 -3.61 18.16 -3.42
N ILE A 168 -4.52 17.60 -4.25
CA ILE A 168 -5.31 18.37 -5.20
C ILE A 168 -6.38 19.14 -4.45
N ASP A 169 -6.51 20.42 -4.74
CA ASP A 169 -7.48 21.27 -4.08
C ASP A 169 -8.88 21.06 -4.66
N ASN A 170 -9.88 20.94 -3.80
CA ASN A 170 -11.29 20.75 -4.16
C ASN A 170 -11.57 19.48 -5.01
N PHE A 171 -10.75 18.45 -4.91
CA PHE A 171 -10.88 17.23 -5.70
C PHE A 171 -12.26 16.57 -5.60
N LYS A 172 -12.84 16.54 -4.40
CA LYS A 172 -14.22 16.06 -4.20
C LYS A 172 -15.24 16.77 -5.11
N THR A 173 -15.13 18.09 -5.22
CA THR A 173 -16.02 18.89 -6.08
C THR A 173 -15.83 18.58 -7.57
N ILE A 174 -14.62 18.22 -7.98
CA ILE A 174 -14.33 17.79 -9.35
C ILE A 174 -15.06 16.48 -9.63
N ASN A 175 -14.93 15.49 -8.75
CA ASN A 175 -15.62 14.20 -8.89
C ASN A 175 -17.15 14.36 -8.90
N GLU A 176 -17.68 15.22 -8.05
CA GLU A 176 -19.14 15.50 -7.99
C GLU A 176 -19.67 16.14 -9.28
N LYS A 177 -18.88 16.98 -9.94
CA LYS A 177 -19.32 17.72 -11.14
C LYS A 177 -19.01 16.99 -12.44
N LEU A 178 -17.89 16.29 -12.53
CA LEU A 178 -17.35 15.74 -13.78
C LEU A 178 -17.23 14.21 -13.79
N GLY A 179 -17.55 13.57 -12.66
CA GLY A 179 -17.47 12.12 -12.50
C GLY A 179 -16.09 11.63 -12.03
N VAL A 180 -16.09 10.40 -11.50
CA VAL A 180 -14.90 9.75 -10.92
C VAL A 180 -13.84 9.49 -11.99
N GLU A 181 -14.24 9.08 -13.20
CA GLU A 181 -13.31 8.82 -14.32
C GLU A 181 -12.48 10.07 -14.68
N TYR A 182 -13.10 11.25 -14.63
CA TYR A 182 -12.36 12.50 -14.87
C TYR A 182 -11.44 12.84 -13.69
N GLY A 183 -11.84 12.55 -12.48
CA GLY A 183 -10.97 12.66 -11.31
C GLY A 183 -9.75 11.74 -11.41
N ASP A 184 -9.94 10.49 -11.81
CA ASP A 184 -8.85 9.52 -12.02
C ASP A 184 -7.88 10.00 -13.09
N PHE A 185 -8.39 10.56 -14.18
CA PHE A 185 -7.57 11.20 -15.20
C PHE A 185 -6.72 12.37 -14.63
N ILE A 186 -7.31 13.24 -13.79
CA ILE A 186 -6.55 14.33 -13.14
C ILE A 186 -5.49 13.78 -12.19
N ILE A 187 -5.79 12.73 -11.41
CA ILE A 187 -4.80 12.08 -10.54
C ILE A 187 -3.60 11.57 -11.35
N HIS A 188 -3.86 10.89 -12.46
CA HIS A 188 -2.82 10.40 -13.37
C HIS A 188 -1.93 11.51 -13.91
N GLU A 189 -2.53 12.59 -14.39
CA GLU A 189 -1.80 13.73 -14.93
C GLU A 189 -0.97 14.47 -13.87
N VAL A 190 -1.50 14.64 -12.66
CA VAL A 190 -0.74 15.23 -11.55
C VAL A 190 0.41 14.32 -11.13
N ALA A 191 0.20 13.00 -11.10
CA ALA A 191 1.26 12.02 -10.83
C ALA A 191 2.39 12.14 -11.87
N ASN A 192 2.07 12.23 -13.16
CA ASN A 192 3.05 12.44 -14.23
C ASN A 192 3.82 13.75 -14.03
N CYS A 193 3.13 14.87 -13.70
CA CYS A 193 3.80 16.12 -13.38
C CYS A 193 4.78 16.01 -12.21
N ILE A 194 4.46 15.19 -11.20
CA ILE A 194 5.36 14.94 -10.07
C ILE A 194 6.57 14.13 -10.55
N LEU A 195 6.34 13.04 -11.29
CA LEU A 195 7.40 12.18 -11.83
C LEU A 195 8.38 12.94 -12.71
N ASP A 196 7.91 13.86 -13.55
CA ASP A 196 8.74 14.69 -14.40
C ASP A 196 9.62 15.70 -13.62
N CYS A 197 9.29 15.96 -12.35
CA CYS A 197 9.97 16.93 -11.50
C CYS A 197 10.94 16.33 -10.50
N ILE A 198 10.81 15.03 -10.17
CA ILE A 198 11.66 14.35 -9.21
C ILE A 198 13.00 13.94 -9.83
N HIS A 199 13.97 13.63 -8.98
CA HIS A 199 15.30 13.15 -9.36
C HIS A 199 15.72 11.94 -8.52
N GLU A 200 16.87 11.35 -8.86
CA GLU A 200 17.44 10.23 -8.14
C GLU A 200 17.55 10.52 -6.62
N GLY A 201 17.15 9.56 -5.79
CA GLY A 201 17.08 9.71 -4.33
C GLY A 201 15.76 10.29 -3.82
N GLN A 202 14.78 10.53 -4.70
CA GLN A 202 13.41 10.90 -4.33
C GLN A 202 12.43 9.77 -4.66
N MET A 203 11.59 9.41 -3.71
CA MET A 203 10.55 8.40 -3.87
C MET A 203 9.18 9.05 -3.80
N VAL A 204 8.26 8.58 -4.65
CA VAL A 204 6.89 9.11 -4.74
C VAL A 204 5.88 8.01 -4.49
N PHE A 205 4.88 8.33 -3.68
CA PHE A 205 3.80 7.44 -3.29
C PHE A 205 2.45 8.13 -3.45
N ARG A 206 1.42 7.35 -3.79
CA ARG A 206 0.03 7.77 -3.59
C ARG A 206 -0.41 7.38 -2.18
N VAL A 207 -0.84 8.35 -1.38
CA VAL A 207 -1.20 8.08 0.03
C VAL A 207 -2.67 7.66 0.15
N VAL A 208 -3.57 8.52 -0.26
CA VAL A 208 -5.01 8.30 -0.24
C VAL A 208 -5.70 9.28 -1.19
N ALA A 209 -6.70 8.82 -1.92
CA ALA A 209 -7.52 9.64 -2.82
C ALA A 209 -6.68 10.54 -3.76
N ASP A 210 -6.61 11.82 -3.48
CA ASP A 210 -5.96 12.87 -4.28
C ASP A 210 -4.62 13.34 -3.68
N GLU A 211 -4.01 12.55 -2.78
CA GLU A 211 -2.82 12.96 -2.04
C GLU A 211 -1.60 12.12 -2.38
N PHE A 212 -0.48 12.78 -2.58
CA PHE A 212 0.82 12.22 -2.94
C PHE A 212 1.85 12.55 -1.87
N LEU A 213 2.79 11.65 -1.63
CA LEU A 213 3.90 11.84 -0.69
C LEU A 213 5.22 11.68 -1.43
N ILE A 214 6.11 12.64 -1.28
CA ILE A 214 7.47 12.60 -1.81
C ILE A 214 8.42 12.55 -0.62
N ILE A 215 9.30 11.54 -0.60
CA ILE A 215 10.35 11.38 0.40
C ILE A 215 11.68 11.65 -0.29
N ASP A 216 12.40 12.67 0.14
CA ASP A 216 13.76 12.98 -0.31
C ASP A 216 14.78 12.41 0.66
N THR A 217 15.64 11.53 0.15
CA THR A 217 16.73 10.89 0.89
C THR A 217 18.11 11.33 0.38
N ALA A 218 18.13 12.15 -0.68
CA ALA A 218 19.36 12.67 -1.28
C ALA A 218 19.98 13.84 -0.49
N GLY A 219 19.37 14.24 0.64
CA GLY A 219 19.87 15.31 1.49
C GLY A 219 19.41 16.72 1.07
N GLY A 220 18.31 16.81 0.36
CA GLY A 220 17.67 18.08 -0.01
C GLY A 220 17.21 18.90 1.21
N THR A 221 17.10 20.19 1.01
CA THR A 221 16.67 21.14 2.05
C THR A 221 15.19 21.52 1.87
N VAL A 222 14.62 22.21 2.85
CA VAL A 222 13.29 22.85 2.76
C VAL A 222 13.18 23.79 1.53
N LYS A 223 14.30 24.41 1.11
CA LYS A 223 14.33 25.25 -0.09
C LYS A 223 14.14 24.41 -1.37
N ASP A 224 14.74 23.21 -1.38
CA ASP A 224 14.62 22.28 -2.51
C ASP A 224 13.20 21.70 -2.56
N ALA A 225 12.59 21.38 -1.42
CA ALA A 225 11.17 21.01 -1.33
C ALA A 225 10.26 22.12 -1.90
N LYS A 226 10.55 23.38 -1.60
CA LYS A 226 9.81 24.53 -2.15
C LYS A 226 10.01 24.67 -3.65
N ALA A 227 11.21 24.45 -4.13
CA ALA A 227 11.51 24.48 -5.55
C ALA A 227 10.79 23.37 -6.31
N LEU A 228 10.80 22.14 -5.73
CA LEU A 228 10.06 20.99 -6.26
C LEU A 228 8.56 21.28 -6.34
N TYR A 229 7.95 21.73 -5.24
CA TYR A 229 6.52 22.10 -5.23
C TYR A 229 6.20 23.13 -6.33
N ARG A 230 7.04 24.16 -6.49
CA ARG A 230 6.83 25.17 -7.52
C ARG A 230 6.92 24.61 -8.94
N LYS A 231 7.84 23.69 -9.20
CA LYS A 231 7.94 23.01 -10.50
C LYS A 231 6.69 22.20 -10.78
N VAL A 232 6.26 21.35 -9.83
CA VAL A 232 5.03 20.55 -9.96
C VAL A 232 3.81 21.45 -10.19
N ARG A 233 3.66 22.50 -9.40
CA ARG A 233 2.58 23.49 -9.56
C ARG A 233 2.59 24.13 -10.95
N SER A 234 3.77 24.54 -11.43
CA SER A 234 3.91 25.12 -12.78
C SER A 234 3.54 24.10 -13.86
N GLY A 235 3.90 22.82 -13.69
CA GLY A 235 3.50 21.73 -14.57
C GLY A 235 1.97 21.58 -14.62
N VAL A 236 1.32 21.54 -13.46
CA VAL A 236 -0.16 21.49 -13.35
C VAL A 236 -0.82 22.71 -14.00
N ASP A 237 -0.33 23.92 -13.74
CA ASP A 237 -0.83 25.15 -14.37
C ASP A 237 -0.68 25.10 -15.90
N HIS A 238 0.41 24.52 -16.40
CA HIS A 238 0.64 24.35 -17.83
C HIS A 238 -0.31 23.32 -18.46
N LEU A 239 -0.52 22.19 -17.82
CA LEU A 239 -1.49 21.18 -18.24
C LEU A 239 -2.88 21.78 -18.42
N ILE A 240 -3.38 22.47 -17.39
CA ILE A 240 -4.72 23.08 -17.39
C ILE A 240 -4.90 24.02 -18.57
N ARG A 241 -3.85 24.78 -18.94
CA ARG A 241 -3.91 25.74 -20.07
C ARG A 241 -3.82 25.06 -21.44
N ARG A 242 -2.95 24.03 -21.57
CA ARG A 242 -2.67 23.38 -22.85
C ARG A 242 -3.83 22.53 -23.34
N ASP A 243 -4.40 21.74 -22.43
CA ASP A 243 -5.31 20.66 -22.80
C ASP A 243 -6.79 21.02 -22.61
N ASN A 244 -7.08 22.31 -22.40
CA ASN A 244 -8.45 22.85 -22.25
C ASN A 244 -9.30 22.07 -21.24
N TYR A 245 -8.71 21.82 -20.07
CA TYR A 245 -9.32 21.03 -19.02
C TYR A 245 -10.70 21.55 -18.62
N LYS A 246 -11.64 20.63 -18.37
CA LYS A 246 -13.03 20.95 -17.98
C LYS A 246 -13.11 21.53 -16.56
N ALA A 247 -12.06 21.41 -15.75
CA ALA A 247 -12.00 21.94 -14.40
C ALA A 247 -10.73 22.75 -14.16
N PHE A 248 -10.88 23.86 -13.45
CA PHE A 248 -9.74 24.55 -12.85
C PHE A 248 -9.50 23.97 -11.45
N PHE A 249 -8.29 23.54 -11.20
CA PHE A 249 -7.86 23.05 -9.90
C PHE A 249 -6.46 23.56 -9.57
N THR A 250 -6.10 23.51 -8.32
CA THR A 250 -4.78 23.84 -7.82
C THR A 250 -4.27 22.70 -6.94
N ILE A 251 -3.02 22.77 -6.55
CA ILE A 251 -2.43 21.83 -5.57
C ILE A 251 -1.95 22.59 -4.35
N SER A 252 -2.08 21.97 -3.18
CA SER A 252 -1.50 22.44 -1.93
C SER A 252 -0.41 21.49 -1.48
N GLY A 253 0.60 21.97 -0.74
CA GLY A 253 1.69 21.14 -0.23
C GLY A 253 1.97 21.37 1.25
N GLY A 254 2.39 20.30 1.94
CA GLY A 254 2.93 20.36 3.29
C GLY A 254 4.35 19.82 3.30
N VAL A 255 5.32 20.59 3.80
CA VAL A 255 6.75 20.24 3.86
C VAL A 255 7.19 20.04 5.29
N ILE A 256 7.96 18.96 5.52
CA ILE A 256 8.62 18.69 6.80
C ILE A 256 10.10 18.51 6.51
N SER A 257 10.96 19.15 7.32
CA SER A 257 12.42 19.05 7.20
C SER A 257 12.93 17.71 7.76
N GLY A 258 14.06 17.22 7.23
CA GLY A 258 14.73 16.04 7.73
C GLY A 258 15.14 16.15 9.21
N GLU A 259 15.52 17.35 9.66
CA GLU A 259 15.82 17.61 11.09
C GLU A 259 14.63 17.26 12.02
N THR A 260 13.41 17.59 11.60
CA THR A 260 12.19 17.26 12.35
C THR A 260 11.89 15.76 12.29
N LEU A 261 12.27 15.10 11.20
CA LEU A 261 11.91 13.71 10.89
C LEU A 261 12.87 12.67 11.49
N GLY A 262 14.06 13.06 11.93
CA GLY A 262 15.13 12.14 12.34
C GLY A 262 14.83 11.22 13.53
N GLN A 263 13.71 11.44 14.25
CA GLN A 263 13.27 10.60 15.38
C GLN A 263 11.77 10.24 15.30
N VAL A 264 11.14 10.43 14.14
CA VAL A 264 9.69 10.31 13.96
C VAL A 264 9.35 8.92 13.41
N ASP A 265 8.46 8.21 14.08
CA ASP A 265 7.95 6.95 13.59
C ASP A 265 7.02 7.14 12.38
N TYR A 266 6.65 6.03 11.72
CA TYR A 266 5.78 6.06 10.55
C TYR A 266 4.39 6.70 10.83
N ASN A 267 3.83 6.47 12.01
CA ASN A 267 2.51 7.01 12.36
C ASN A 267 2.59 8.52 12.60
N GLU A 268 3.68 9.00 13.20
CA GLU A 268 3.94 10.42 13.39
C GLU A 268 4.22 11.11 12.06
N LEU A 269 5.00 10.49 11.17
CA LEU A 269 5.21 10.96 9.80
C LEU A 269 3.87 11.25 9.10
N LEU A 270 2.95 10.29 9.12
CA LEU A 270 1.64 10.47 8.52
C LEU A 270 0.84 11.59 9.15
N LYS A 271 0.87 11.72 10.48
CA LYS A 271 0.18 12.80 11.22
C LYS A 271 0.75 14.17 10.89
N TYR A 272 2.08 14.30 10.86
CA TYR A 272 2.76 15.58 10.58
C TYR A 272 2.53 16.02 9.13
N THR A 273 2.67 15.09 8.19
CA THR A 273 2.43 15.39 6.77
C THR A 273 0.97 15.76 6.49
N GLN A 274 0.02 15.06 7.13
CA GLN A 274 -1.40 15.37 7.04
C GLN A 274 -1.72 16.74 7.63
N PHE A 275 -1.17 17.05 8.81
CA PHE A 275 -1.33 18.36 9.44
C PHE A 275 -0.78 19.47 8.53
N ALA A 276 0.44 19.31 8.02
CA ALA A 276 1.07 20.32 7.16
C ALA A 276 0.28 20.59 5.88
N LEU A 277 -0.24 19.54 5.22
CA LEU A 277 -1.12 19.72 4.05
C LEU A 277 -2.44 20.40 4.42
N SER A 278 -3.05 20.02 5.56
CA SER A 278 -4.30 20.63 6.02
C SER A 278 -4.14 22.11 6.33
N GLU A 279 -3.01 22.53 6.90
CA GLU A 279 -2.66 23.93 7.14
C GLU A 279 -2.52 24.72 5.81
N ALA A 280 -1.85 24.13 4.81
CA ALA A 280 -1.76 24.75 3.48
C ALA A 280 -3.15 24.97 2.86
N LYS A 281 -4.01 23.95 2.94
CA LYS A 281 -5.41 24.04 2.46
C LYS A 281 -6.24 25.06 3.26
N ALA A 282 -6.08 25.12 4.59
CA ALA A 282 -6.80 26.06 5.46
C ALA A 282 -6.37 27.51 5.28
N ARG A 283 -5.10 27.76 4.98
CA ARG A 283 -4.54 29.13 4.78
C ARG A 283 -4.81 29.68 3.38
N GLY A 284 -5.65 29.04 2.57
CA GLY A 284 -6.14 29.58 1.29
C GLY A 284 -5.85 28.71 0.07
N LYS A 285 -5.31 27.50 0.24
CA LYS A 285 -4.96 26.56 -0.84
C LYS A 285 -3.91 27.11 -1.80
N ASN A 286 -3.58 26.37 -2.85
CA ASN A 286 -2.61 26.76 -3.88
C ASN A 286 -1.27 27.29 -3.35
N GLN A 287 -0.80 26.71 -2.26
CA GLN A 287 0.42 27.11 -1.55
C GLN A 287 1.06 25.94 -0.82
N VAL A 288 2.27 26.18 -0.32
CA VAL A 288 2.99 25.23 0.52
C VAL A 288 3.09 25.75 1.94
N TYR A 289 2.84 24.87 2.91
CA TYR A 289 3.04 25.13 4.33
C TYR A 289 4.27 24.36 4.82
N TYR A 290 5.07 25.01 5.66
CA TYR A 290 6.24 24.41 6.32
C TYR A 290 5.85 24.05 7.74
N PHE A 291 5.98 22.76 8.05
CA PHE A 291 5.63 22.22 9.35
C PHE A 291 6.43 22.93 10.46
N GLN A 292 5.71 23.33 11.52
CA GLN A 292 6.26 23.87 12.74
C GLN A 292 5.68 23.08 13.93
N VAL A 293 6.55 22.61 14.82
CA VAL A 293 6.15 21.81 15.98
C VAL A 293 5.16 22.59 16.86
N GLU A 294 5.42 23.88 17.06
CA GLU A 294 4.58 24.75 17.89
C GLU A 294 3.16 24.90 17.35
N ASP A 295 3.00 24.94 16.02
CA ASP A 295 1.67 25.01 15.39
C ASP A 295 0.93 23.68 15.52
N TYR A 296 1.66 22.56 15.44
CA TYR A 296 1.08 21.23 15.63
C TYR A 296 0.64 21.02 17.10
N GLU A 297 1.44 21.47 18.08
CA GLU A 297 1.07 21.42 19.49
C GLU A 297 -0.18 22.26 19.78
N LYS A 298 -0.28 23.46 19.22
CA LYS A 298 -1.49 24.28 19.30
C LYS A 298 -2.71 23.59 18.69
N PHE A 299 -2.53 22.93 17.56
CA PHE A 299 -3.57 22.13 16.91
C PHE A 299 -4.05 20.98 17.82
N LEU A 300 -3.14 20.22 18.41
CA LEU A 300 -3.49 19.13 19.34
C LEU A 300 -4.23 19.66 20.58
N ARG A 301 -3.74 20.78 21.17
CA ARG A 301 -4.38 21.42 22.30
C ARG A 301 -5.80 21.86 21.96
N ARG A 302 -6.00 22.49 20.79
CA ARG A 302 -7.33 22.89 20.32
C ARG A 302 -8.28 21.68 20.16
N ARG A 303 -7.78 20.59 19.57
CA ARG A 303 -8.58 19.34 19.45
C ARG A 303 -8.96 18.79 20.82
N LYS A 304 -8.03 18.74 21.77
CA LYS A 304 -8.31 18.30 23.14
C LYS A 304 -9.40 19.15 23.79
N ILE A 305 -9.30 20.48 23.71
CA ILE A 305 -10.31 21.42 24.23
C ILE A 305 -11.67 21.14 23.60
N LEU A 306 -11.75 20.96 22.28
CA LEU A 306 -13.01 20.65 21.60
C LEU A 306 -13.63 19.33 22.04
N VAL A 307 -12.82 18.32 22.33
CA VAL A 307 -13.31 17.04 22.86
C VAL A 307 -13.88 17.22 24.26
N GLU A 308 -13.18 17.94 25.14
CA GLU A 308 -13.64 18.21 26.49
C GLU A 308 -14.90 19.10 26.52
N LEU A 309 -14.98 20.10 25.64
CA LEU A 309 -16.19 20.90 25.45
C LEU A 309 -17.39 20.03 25.05
N ARG A 310 -17.22 19.12 24.08
CA ARG A 310 -18.30 18.22 23.67
C ARG A 310 -18.77 17.31 24.81
N LYS A 311 -17.83 16.77 25.61
CA LYS A 311 -18.15 15.97 26.79
C LYS A 311 -18.93 16.79 27.82
N ALA A 312 -18.48 18.01 28.11
CA ALA A 312 -19.14 18.88 29.06
C ALA A 312 -20.56 19.24 28.64
N VAL A 313 -20.77 19.53 27.34
CA VAL A 313 -22.14 19.77 26.79
C VAL A 313 -23.05 18.56 26.98
N SER A 314 -22.49 17.32 26.84
CA SER A 314 -23.26 16.09 27.05
C SER A 314 -23.53 15.79 28.53
N ASN A 315 -22.77 16.41 29.47
CA ASN A 315 -22.88 16.25 30.91
C ASN A 315 -23.36 17.54 31.60
N ASP A 316 -24.34 18.19 31.07
CA ASP A 316 -24.97 19.42 31.64
C ASP A 316 -23.94 20.51 32.00
N PHE A 317 -22.88 20.66 31.20
CA PHE A 317 -21.78 21.62 31.39
C PHE A 317 -20.95 21.40 32.67
N GLU A 318 -20.87 20.17 33.16
CA GLU A 318 -20.02 19.84 34.31
C GLU A 318 -18.60 20.33 34.07
N GLY A 319 -18.03 21.05 35.05
CA GLY A 319 -16.66 21.62 35.00
C GLY A 319 -16.58 22.98 34.31
N PHE A 320 -17.74 23.63 34.00
CA PHE A 320 -17.81 25.00 33.50
C PHE A 320 -18.38 25.96 34.53
N ASP A 321 -17.67 27.07 34.75
CA ASP A 321 -18.14 28.18 35.54
C ASP A 321 -18.38 29.41 34.66
N VAL A 322 -19.43 30.19 34.99
CA VAL A 322 -19.75 31.44 34.28
C VAL A 322 -19.23 32.63 35.09
N PHE A 323 -18.34 33.40 34.49
CA PHE A 323 -17.85 34.65 35.08
C PHE A 323 -18.40 35.84 34.32
N PHE A 324 -18.85 36.86 35.08
CA PHE A 324 -19.34 38.10 34.51
C PHE A 324 -18.28 39.20 34.68
N GLN A 325 -17.98 39.91 33.60
CA GLN A 325 -17.11 41.10 33.66
C GLN A 325 -18.00 42.33 33.51
N PRO A 326 -17.96 43.28 34.50
CA PRO A 326 -18.73 44.49 34.39
C PRO A 326 -18.20 45.40 33.27
N ILE A 327 -19.09 45.89 32.41
CA ILE A 327 -18.78 46.93 31.44
C ILE A 327 -19.07 48.26 32.10
N ILE A 328 -18.02 49.04 32.42
CA ILE A 328 -18.15 50.37 32.96
C ILE A 328 -18.17 51.36 31.79
N THR A 329 -19.29 51.99 31.55
CA THR A 329 -19.41 53.15 30.64
C THR A 329 -18.93 54.39 31.37
N ARG A 330 -18.00 55.15 30.80
CA ARG A 330 -17.56 56.46 31.28
C ARG A 330 -18.59 57.52 30.89
#